data_b22be9b7f45e687ce4002510093e996e
#
_entry.id   b22be9b7f45e687ce4002510093e996e
#
_cell.length_a   1.000
_cell.length_b   1.000
_cell.length_c   1.000
_cell.angle_alpha   90.00
_cell.angle_beta   90.00
_cell.angle_gamma   90.00
#
_symmetry.space_group_name_H-M   'P 1'
#
loop_
_entity.id
_entity.type
_entity.pdbx_description
1 polymer ?
#
loop_
_entity_poly.entity_id
_entity_poly.type
_entity_poly.pdbx_seq_one_letter_code
_entity_poly.pdbx_strand_id
1 'polypeptide(L)'
;MRAALVLAALALGASAAPAQRDSTWRDHDRAAHKAYTTGDFATFRAQLLAMRREIGPLPAIDYDLAVAEARLGNGERALEWLQTFADMGLFQDAERDADLASVRSLPGYPRVMQRVTANLEPVTRGAVAFTLADADLVAEDIAYDSVRHRFLVSSVHRRKIIAVDSAGRASDFTRAGSDSTWGIFAVHVDAARQLLWATTAATPAAQGYARADSGRSALLAYDLATGVLRARLDPPDPRRAHVLGDITVGADGTVYVSDAASGAVYVATPGARALAVLVPPGTFTSPQTPALSADEKRLFVADYARGVAVIDLSSRGVSWLGHPGNVALAGTDGLYRVGNTLLAVQNGTTPNRVVRALLDTAMTRVLDAQVLERAKPAVSDPTHGVIVGDTFYFIARSGWDRVHEDGTITPAGADDAPQIRRLTLLAYP
;
A
#
# COMPACT_ATOMS: atom_id res chain seq x y z
N MET A 1 -2.43 -24.51 -0.71
CA MET A 1 -1.20 -23.75 -1.03
C MET A 1 -1.42 -22.39 -0.43
N ARG A 2 -0.75 -22.08 0.68
CA ARG A 2 -0.82 -20.74 1.28
C ARG A 2 -0.20 -19.79 0.28
N ALA A 3 -0.93 -18.76 -0.11
CA ALA A 3 -0.32 -17.60 -0.73
C ALA A 3 0.54 -16.94 0.37
N ALA A 4 1.78 -17.42 0.50
CA ALA A 4 2.77 -16.72 1.28
C ALA A 4 3.02 -15.40 0.54
N LEU A 5 2.69 -14.28 1.17
CA LEU A 5 3.28 -13.00 0.82
C LEU A 5 4.79 -13.15 0.99
N VAL A 6 5.47 -13.54 -0.09
CA VAL A 6 6.93 -13.52 -0.12
C VAL A 6 7.35 -12.10 -0.42
N LEU A 7 7.38 -11.26 0.62
CA LEU A 7 8.32 -10.16 0.66
C LEU A 7 9.71 -10.80 0.72
N ALA A 8 10.39 -10.89 -0.42
CA ALA A 8 11.79 -11.30 -0.47
C ALA A 8 12.63 -10.24 0.25
N ALA A 9 12.74 -10.37 1.57
CA ALA A 9 13.75 -9.65 2.33
C ALA A 9 15.10 -10.24 1.98
N LEU A 10 15.85 -9.59 1.10
CA LEU A 10 17.27 -9.81 0.88
C LEU A 10 18.01 -9.50 2.19
N ALA A 11 18.28 -10.53 2.97
CA ALA A 11 19.15 -10.45 4.14
C ALA A 11 20.61 -10.29 3.66
N LEU A 12 21.07 -9.05 3.58
CA LEU A 12 22.48 -8.71 3.53
C LEU A 12 22.88 -8.26 4.94
N GLY A 13 23.71 -9.07 5.61
CA GLY A 13 24.25 -8.78 6.92
C GLY A 13 25.09 -7.49 6.91
N ALA A 14 24.68 -6.53 7.73
CA ALA A 14 25.51 -5.43 8.19
C ALA A 14 25.26 -5.28 9.69
N SER A 15 26.36 -5.36 10.48
CA SER A 15 26.35 -5.11 11.91
C SER A 15 25.92 -3.66 12.18
N ALA A 16 24.73 -3.50 12.75
CA ALA A 16 24.22 -2.22 13.21
C ALA A 16 24.48 -2.07 14.72
N ALA A 17 24.85 -0.86 15.12
CA ALA A 17 24.84 -0.43 16.51
C ALA A 17 23.47 -0.65 17.15
N PRO A 18 23.38 -0.87 18.48
CA PRO A 18 22.12 -1.25 19.11
C PRO A 18 21.15 -0.09 19.06
N ALA A 19 20.24 -0.12 18.07
CA ALA A 19 19.03 0.64 18.13
C ALA A 19 18.14 0.04 19.22
N GLN A 20 17.57 0.92 20.00
CA GLN A 20 16.68 0.67 21.12
C GLN A 20 15.69 -0.47 20.81
N ARG A 21 15.66 -1.47 21.68
CA ARG A 21 14.79 -2.65 21.56
C ARG A 21 13.34 -2.26 21.84
N ASP A 22 12.65 -1.74 20.84
CA ASP A 22 11.21 -1.58 20.86
C ASP A 22 10.61 -2.30 19.64
N SER A 23 10.53 -3.63 19.71
CA SER A 23 9.55 -4.33 18.92
C SER A 23 9.31 -5.73 19.48
N THR A 24 8.67 -5.76 20.61
CA THR A 24 8.14 -7.00 21.19
C THR A 24 7.24 -7.73 20.19
N TRP A 25 6.44 -7.01 19.39
CA TRP A 25 5.57 -7.64 18.39
C TRP A 25 6.34 -8.41 17.30
N ARG A 26 7.50 -7.92 16.85
CA ARG A 26 8.35 -8.68 15.89
C ARG A 26 8.98 -9.91 16.51
N ASP A 27 9.29 -9.87 17.83
CA ASP A 27 9.76 -11.02 18.56
C ASP A 27 8.65 -12.05 18.74
N HIS A 28 7.43 -11.59 19.05
CA HIS A 28 6.24 -12.42 19.12
C HIS A 28 5.89 -13.05 17.76
N ASP A 29 6.02 -12.33 16.67
CA ASP A 29 5.80 -12.82 15.30
C ASP A 29 6.76 -13.97 14.96
N ARG A 30 8.07 -13.77 15.19
CA ARG A 30 9.06 -14.85 15.00
C ARG A 30 8.79 -16.06 15.86
N ALA A 31 8.40 -15.85 17.12
CA ALA A 31 8.08 -16.93 18.04
C ALA A 31 6.79 -17.66 17.63
N ALA A 32 5.77 -16.94 17.14
CA ALA A 32 4.55 -17.49 16.60
C ALA A 32 4.83 -18.37 15.36
N HIS A 33 5.62 -17.86 14.41
CA HIS A 33 6.01 -18.63 13.22
C HIS A 33 6.75 -19.93 13.60
N LYS A 34 7.71 -19.86 14.54
CA LYS A 34 8.41 -21.04 15.02
C LYS A 34 7.45 -22.04 15.68
N ALA A 35 6.57 -21.58 16.56
CA ALA A 35 5.62 -22.42 17.28
C ALA A 35 4.66 -23.12 16.29
N TYR A 36 4.18 -22.41 15.29
CA TYR A 36 3.35 -22.99 14.23
C TYR A 36 4.08 -24.11 13.47
N THR A 37 5.33 -23.88 13.04
CA THR A 37 6.13 -24.86 12.29
C THR A 37 6.48 -26.10 13.09
N THR A 38 6.55 -26.00 14.42
CA THR A 38 6.79 -27.12 15.32
C THR A 38 5.52 -27.78 15.87
N GLY A 39 4.34 -27.28 15.51
CA GLY A 39 3.05 -27.81 15.96
C GLY A 39 2.69 -27.42 17.42
N ASP A 40 3.42 -26.49 18.04
CA ASP A 40 3.10 -25.95 19.37
C ASP A 40 2.03 -24.87 19.27
N PHE A 41 0.78 -25.29 19.08
CA PHE A 41 -0.35 -24.38 18.90
C PHE A 41 -0.71 -23.59 20.16
N ALA A 42 -0.33 -24.08 21.35
CA ALA A 42 -0.54 -23.35 22.59
C ALA A 42 0.36 -22.11 22.63
N THR A 43 1.67 -22.26 22.33
CA THR A 43 2.59 -21.15 22.19
C THR A 43 2.22 -20.26 21.02
N PHE A 44 1.84 -20.82 19.85
CA PHE A 44 1.38 -20.05 18.70
C PHE A 44 0.27 -19.07 19.07
N ARG A 45 -0.81 -19.57 19.69
CA ARG A 45 -1.91 -18.75 20.21
C ARG A 45 -1.46 -17.67 21.15
N ALA A 46 -0.60 -18.03 22.14
CA ALA A 46 -0.13 -17.08 23.14
C ALA A 46 0.65 -15.91 22.52
N GLN A 47 1.47 -16.18 21.51
CA GLN A 47 2.25 -15.16 20.81
C GLN A 47 1.35 -14.27 19.94
N LEU A 48 0.38 -14.82 19.23
CA LEU A 48 -0.60 -14.05 18.46
C LEU A 48 -1.43 -13.12 19.34
N LEU A 49 -1.88 -13.60 20.51
CA LEU A 49 -2.60 -12.78 21.48
C LEU A 49 -1.72 -11.65 22.05
N ALA A 50 -0.42 -11.89 22.22
CA ALA A 50 0.53 -10.87 22.63
C ALA A 50 0.69 -9.78 21.54
N MET A 51 0.88 -10.21 20.29
CA MET A 51 0.91 -9.28 19.14
C MET A 51 -0.37 -8.44 19.08
N ARG A 52 -1.52 -9.07 19.15
CA ARG A 52 -2.82 -8.39 19.07
C ARG A 52 -3.02 -7.35 20.17
N ARG A 53 -2.53 -7.61 21.39
CA ARG A 53 -2.56 -6.63 22.50
C ARG A 53 -1.65 -5.44 22.23
N GLU A 54 -0.49 -5.66 21.61
CA GLU A 54 0.51 -4.63 21.39
C GLU A 54 0.19 -3.76 20.17
N ILE A 55 -0.18 -4.38 19.05
CA ILE A 55 -0.34 -3.67 17.77
C ILE A 55 -1.79 -3.55 17.28
N GLY A 56 -2.74 -4.05 18.04
CA GLY A 56 -4.17 -4.04 17.68
C GLY A 56 -4.59 -5.21 16.79
N PRO A 57 -5.87 -5.21 16.35
CA PRO A 57 -6.41 -6.23 15.47
C PRO A 57 -5.77 -6.13 14.08
N LEU A 58 -5.32 -7.25 13.54
CA LEU A 58 -4.86 -7.39 12.16
C LEU A 58 -5.51 -8.63 11.52
N PRO A 59 -5.85 -8.58 10.22
CA PRO A 59 -6.49 -9.71 9.54
C PRO A 59 -5.72 -11.03 9.69
N ALA A 60 -4.41 -11.00 9.50
CA ALA A 60 -3.56 -12.19 9.61
C ALA A 60 -3.56 -12.75 11.05
N ILE A 61 -3.49 -11.89 12.05
CA ILE A 61 -3.50 -12.31 13.47
C ILE A 61 -4.84 -12.96 13.81
N ASP A 62 -5.95 -12.34 13.41
CA ASP A 62 -7.28 -12.85 13.77
C ASP A 62 -7.61 -14.17 13.03
N TYR A 63 -7.17 -14.32 11.78
CA TYR A 63 -7.27 -15.59 11.06
C TYR A 63 -6.39 -16.68 11.69
N ASP A 64 -5.13 -16.37 11.99
CA ASP A 64 -4.20 -17.31 12.63
C ASP A 64 -4.64 -17.70 14.05
N LEU A 65 -5.33 -16.81 14.77
CA LEU A 65 -5.99 -17.18 16.04
C LEU A 65 -7.11 -18.21 15.84
N ALA A 66 -7.89 -18.09 14.76
CA ALA A 66 -8.87 -19.13 14.43
C ALA A 66 -8.20 -20.50 14.16
N VAL A 67 -7.10 -20.49 13.42
CA VAL A 67 -6.29 -21.68 13.17
C VAL A 67 -5.75 -22.27 14.48
N ALA A 68 -5.17 -21.44 15.34
CA ALA A 68 -4.62 -21.89 16.63
C ALA A 68 -5.70 -22.54 17.52
N GLU A 69 -6.87 -21.90 17.64
CA GLU A 69 -7.98 -22.43 18.45
C GLU A 69 -8.55 -23.74 17.85
N ALA A 70 -8.69 -23.82 16.53
CA ALA A 70 -9.13 -25.07 15.86
C ALA A 70 -8.17 -26.25 16.13
N ARG A 71 -6.86 -25.98 16.04
CA ARG A 71 -5.80 -26.98 16.29
C ARG A 71 -5.69 -27.38 17.78
N LEU A 72 -6.16 -26.54 18.69
CA LEU A 72 -6.26 -26.82 20.12
C LEU A 72 -7.58 -27.50 20.51
N GLY A 73 -8.50 -27.74 19.55
CA GLY A 73 -9.80 -28.32 19.80
C GLY A 73 -10.87 -27.35 20.34
N ASN A 74 -10.59 -26.07 20.33
CA ASN A 74 -11.49 -25.01 20.82
C ASN A 74 -12.37 -24.47 19.68
N GLY A 75 -13.20 -25.33 19.08
CA GLY A 75 -13.90 -25.06 17.84
C GLY A 75 -14.77 -23.81 17.84
N GLU A 76 -15.54 -23.56 18.90
CA GLU A 76 -16.39 -22.35 19.01
C GLU A 76 -15.54 -21.08 19.03
N ARG A 77 -14.42 -21.07 19.73
CA ARG A 77 -13.48 -19.94 19.72
C ARG A 77 -12.86 -19.70 18.34
N ALA A 78 -12.57 -20.78 17.61
CA ALA A 78 -12.09 -20.67 16.23
C ALA A 78 -13.14 -20.01 15.33
N LEU A 79 -14.43 -20.33 15.49
CA LEU A 79 -15.53 -19.68 14.76
C LEU A 79 -15.67 -18.19 15.13
N GLU A 80 -15.50 -17.84 16.39
CA GLU A 80 -15.52 -16.42 16.83
C GLU A 80 -14.42 -15.61 16.14
N TRP A 81 -13.20 -16.14 16.03
CA TRP A 81 -12.10 -15.49 15.34
C TRP A 81 -12.30 -15.40 13.83
N LEU A 82 -12.82 -16.47 13.21
CA LEU A 82 -13.20 -16.44 11.79
C LEU A 82 -14.30 -15.41 11.52
N GLN A 83 -15.26 -15.26 12.43
CA GLN A 83 -16.29 -14.22 12.32
C GLN A 83 -15.65 -12.83 12.42
N THR A 84 -14.75 -12.61 13.39
CA THR A 84 -14.02 -11.33 13.53
C THR A 84 -13.25 -10.99 12.26
N PHE A 85 -12.54 -11.94 11.68
CA PHE A 85 -11.88 -11.79 10.39
C PHE A 85 -12.85 -11.44 9.25
N ALA A 86 -13.98 -12.17 9.16
CA ALA A 86 -15.00 -11.96 8.14
C ALA A 86 -15.65 -10.57 8.23
N ASP A 87 -15.81 -10.05 9.46
CA ASP A 87 -16.41 -8.73 9.71
C ASP A 87 -15.51 -7.57 9.28
N MET A 88 -14.21 -7.81 9.09
CA MET A 88 -13.30 -6.86 8.43
C MET A 88 -13.59 -6.71 6.92
N GLY A 89 -14.54 -7.47 6.37
CA GLY A 89 -14.90 -7.46 4.95
C GLY A 89 -13.89 -8.17 4.06
N LEU A 90 -13.20 -9.20 4.59
CA LEU A 90 -12.14 -9.94 3.93
C LEU A 90 -12.52 -11.39 3.69
N PHE A 91 -11.81 -12.02 2.74
CA PHE A 91 -11.96 -13.42 2.37
C PHE A 91 -10.64 -14.16 2.55
N GLN A 92 -10.73 -15.35 3.11
CA GLN A 92 -9.69 -16.39 3.09
C GLN A 92 -10.38 -17.72 2.83
N ASP A 93 -9.77 -18.58 2.01
CA ASP A 93 -10.36 -19.90 1.67
C ASP A 93 -10.22 -20.89 2.84
N ALA A 94 -11.02 -20.68 3.88
CA ALA A 94 -11.05 -21.52 5.07
C ALA A 94 -11.58 -22.94 4.77
N GLU A 95 -12.33 -23.11 3.67
CA GLU A 95 -12.81 -24.45 3.24
C GLU A 95 -11.65 -25.36 2.83
N ARG A 96 -10.58 -24.78 2.28
CA ARG A 96 -9.38 -25.53 1.86
C ARG A 96 -8.26 -25.51 2.87
N ASP A 97 -8.40 -24.76 3.97
CA ASP A 97 -7.38 -24.72 5.03
C ASP A 97 -7.47 -25.98 5.89
N ALA A 98 -6.47 -26.86 5.77
CA ALA A 98 -6.42 -28.13 6.52
C ALA A 98 -6.43 -27.92 8.04
N ASP A 99 -5.91 -26.81 8.53
CA ASP A 99 -5.86 -26.51 9.97
C ASP A 99 -7.25 -26.22 10.55
N LEU A 100 -8.21 -25.85 9.70
CA LEU A 100 -9.60 -25.57 10.08
C LEU A 100 -10.55 -26.78 9.84
N ALA A 101 -10.03 -27.95 9.46
CA ALA A 101 -10.86 -29.12 9.14
C ALA A 101 -11.79 -29.54 10.29
N SER A 102 -11.31 -29.41 11.54
CA SER A 102 -12.06 -29.85 12.74
C SER A 102 -13.31 -29.00 13.02
N VAL A 103 -13.34 -27.72 12.55
CA VAL A 103 -14.46 -26.80 12.83
C VAL A 103 -15.57 -26.86 11.79
N ARG A 104 -15.34 -27.51 10.62
CA ARG A 104 -16.31 -27.54 9.52
C ARG A 104 -17.60 -28.27 9.87
N SER A 105 -17.57 -29.24 10.82
CA SER A 105 -18.74 -29.94 11.30
C SER A 105 -19.56 -29.21 12.36
N LEU A 106 -19.08 -28.07 12.84
CA LEU A 106 -19.77 -27.31 13.87
C LEU A 106 -21.01 -26.57 13.29
N PRO A 107 -22.14 -26.52 14.03
CA PRO A 107 -23.36 -25.89 13.54
C PRO A 107 -23.21 -24.43 13.13
N GLY A 108 -22.30 -23.70 13.76
CA GLY A 108 -22.01 -22.29 13.45
C GLY A 108 -21.20 -22.05 12.18
N TYR A 109 -20.47 -23.07 11.69
CA TYR A 109 -19.54 -22.93 10.58
C TYR A 109 -20.18 -22.43 9.28
N PRO A 110 -21.33 -22.97 8.81
CA PRO A 110 -21.94 -22.51 7.56
C PRO A 110 -22.29 -21.02 7.58
N ARG A 111 -22.74 -20.49 8.73
CA ARG A 111 -23.08 -19.07 8.89
C ARG A 111 -21.84 -18.18 8.77
N VAL A 112 -20.72 -18.56 9.41
CA VAL A 112 -19.46 -17.82 9.31
C VAL A 112 -18.94 -17.85 7.87
N MET A 113 -18.97 -19.00 7.21
CA MET A 113 -18.53 -19.14 5.82
C MET A 113 -19.42 -18.37 4.84
N GLN A 114 -20.71 -18.29 5.09
CA GLN A 114 -21.59 -17.42 4.31
C GLN A 114 -21.13 -15.96 4.39
N ARG A 115 -20.75 -15.48 5.58
CA ARG A 115 -20.21 -14.12 5.77
C ARG A 115 -18.87 -13.94 5.07
N VAL A 116 -17.93 -14.89 5.20
CA VAL A 116 -16.63 -14.89 4.51
C VAL A 116 -16.82 -14.81 3.00
N THR A 117 -17.68 -15.67 2.44
CA THR A 117 -17.92 -15.74 0.99
C THR A 117 -18.63 -14.48 0.46
N ALA A 118 -19.56 -13.92 1.23
CA ALA A 118 -20.24 -12.67 0.86
C ALA A 118 -19.27 -11.49 0.70
N ASN A 119 -18.07 -11.55 1.27
CA ASN A 119 -17.04 -10.53 1.09
C ASN A 119 -16.43 -10.54 -0.33
N LEU A 120 -16.61 -11.58 -1.12
CA LEU A 120 -16.22 -11.62 -2.53
C LEU A 120 -17.25 -10.96 -3.46
N GLU A 121 -18.47 -10.66 -2.97
CA GLU A 121 -19.48 -10.00 -3.78
C GLU A 121 -18.99 -8.62 -4.22
N PRO A 122 -19.06 -8.30 -5.52
CA PRO A 122 -18.59 -7.02 -6.03
C PRO A 122 -19.34 -5.82 -5.41
N VAL A 123 -18.60 -4.77 -5.10
CA VAL A 123 -19.14 -3.44 -4.80
C VAL A 123 -18.62 -2.49 -5.88
N THR A 124 -19.53 -1.92 -6.66
CA THR A 124 -19.19 -1.04 -7.80
C THR A 124 -20.00 0.25 -7.68
N ARG A 125 -19.35 1.33 -7.18
CA ARG A 125 -19.97 2.67 -7.07
C ARG A 125 -19.41 3.66 -8.08
N GLY A 126 -18.24 3.38 -8.63
CA GLY A 126 -17.59 4.20 -9.64
C GLY A 126 -17.83 3.70 -11.05
N ALA A 127 -17.27 4.43 -12.00
CA ALA A 127 -17.29 4.11 -13.42
C ALA A 127 -15.87 4.12 -14.00
N VAL A 128 -15.67 3.46 -15.14
CA VAL A 128 -14.45 3.60 -15.93
C VAL A 128 -14.32 5.04 -16.39
N ALA A 129 -13.17 5.66 -16.13
CA ALA A 129 -12.83 6.97 -16.64
C ALA A 129 -12.16 6.84 -18.00
N PHE A 130 -11.12 6.01 -18.10
CA PHE A 130 -10.45 5.67 -19.36
C PHE A 130 -9.59 4.41 -19.17
N THR A 131 -9.16 3.85 -20.31
CA THR A 131 -8.25 2.69 -20.39
C THR A 131 -7.03 3.13 -21.18
N LEU A 132 -5.83 2.71 -20.73
CA LEU A 132 -4.57 3.04 -21.39
C LEU A 132 -4.31 2.02 -22.50
N ALA A 133 -3.82 2.50 -23.65
CA ALA A 133 -3.61 1.61 -24.82
C ALA A 133 -2.39 0.68 -24.67
N ASP A 134 -1.32 1.12 -23.97
CA ASP A 134 -0.14 0.29 -23.71
C ASP A 134 -0.40 -0.60 -22.49
N ALA A 135 -0.66 -1.88 -22.72
CA ALA A 135 -0.93 -2.85 -21.68
C ALA A 135 0.29 -3.20 -20.83
N ASP A 136 1.50 -2.93 -21.31
CA ASP A 136 2.76 -3.28 -20.62
C ASP A 136 3.34 -2.11 -19.80
N LEU A 137 2.54 -1.10 -19.49
CA LEU A 137 2.99 0.01 -18.66
C LEU A 137 3.38 -0.45 -17.25
N VAL A 138 2.67 -1.42 -16.67
CA VAL A 138 2.64 -1.65 -15.23
C VAL A 138 2.49 -0.30 -14.55
N ALA A 139 1.24 0.22 -14.66
CA ALA A 139 0.90 1.56 -14.19
C ALA A 139 0.82 1.57 -12.66
N GLU A 140 1.54 2.49 -12.01
CA GLU A 140 1.65 2.49 -10.55
C GLU A 140 0.92 3.66 -9.92
N ASP A 141 1.15 4.88 -10.40
CA ASP A 141 0.56 6.06 -9.79
C ASP A 141 0.04 7.04 -10.83
N ILE A 142 -0.89 7.91 -10.42
CA ILE A 142 -1.56 8.89 -11.25
C ILE A 142 -1.67 10.23 -10.53
N ALA A 143 -1.26 11.30 -11.20
CA ALA A 143 -1.41 12.67 -10.75
C ALA A 143 -2.21 13.50 -11.76
N TYR A 144 -2.69 14.70 -11.38
CA TYR A 144 -3.48 15.56 -12.24
C TYR A 144 -2.88 16.96 -12.34
N ASP A 145 -2.56 17.38 -13.57
CA ASP A 145 -2.17 18.75 -13.93
C ASP A 145 -3.44 19.58 -14.21
N SER A 146 -3.87 20.33 -13.22
CA SER A 146 -5.08 21.16 -13.30
C SER A 146 -4.95 22.36 -14.27
N VAL A 147 -3.73 22.77 -14.59
CA VAL A 147 -3.47 23.88 -15.51
C VAL A 147 -3.64 23.44 -16.96
N ARG A 148 -3.19 22.20 -17.27
CA ARG A 148 -3.24 21.64 -18.63
C ARG A 148 -4.35 20.60 -18.82
N HIS A 149 -5.14 20.38 -17.75
CA HIS A 149 -6.27 19.44 -17.74
C HIS A 149 -5.89 18.04 -18.25
N ARG A 150 -4.80 17.48 -17.74
CA ARG A 150 -4.28 16.16 -18.12
C ARG A 150 -3.89 15.35 -16.90
N PHE A 151 -3.98 14.05 -17.03
CA PHE A 151 -3.41 13.11 -16.07
C PHE A 151 -1.95 12.81 -16.42
N LEU A 152 -1.15 12.55 -15.41
CA LEU A 152 0.23 12.06 -15.54
C LEU A 152 0.26 10.70 -14.85
N VAL A 153 0.63 9.66 -15.60
CA VAL A 153 0.63 8.27 -15.10
C VAL A 153 2.04 7.73 -15.16
N SER A 154 2.50 7.16 -14.06
CA SER A 154 3.81 6.51 -13.98
C SER A 154 3.76 5.11 -14.58
N SER A 155 4.90 4.68 -15.12
CA SER A 155 5.10 3.32 -15.60
C SER A 155 6.37 2.73 -15.00
N VAL A 156 6.19 1.66 -14.24
CA VAL A 156 7.32 0.90 -13.69
C VAL A 156 8.03 0.15 -14.80
N HIS A 157 7.30 -0.59 -15.64
CA HIS A 157 7.94 -1.41 -16.66
C HIS A 157 8.57 -0.58 -17.77
N ARG A 158 7.83 0.38 -18.35
CA ARG A 158 8.35 1.20 -19.46
C ARG A 158 9.28 2.33 -19.01
N ARG A 159 9.50 2.52 -17.70
CA ARG A 159 10.46 3.48 -17.15
C ARG A 159 10.23 4.91 -17.65
N LYS A 160 8.97 5.33 -17.70
CA LYS A 160 8.55 6.65 -18.20
C LYS A 160 7.32 7.15 -17.49
N ILE A 161 7.02 8.41 -17.70
CA ILE A 161 5.75 9.03 -17.33
C ILE A 161 5.00 9.34 -18.62
N ILE A 162 3.71 9.04 -18.68
CA ILE A 162 2.83 9.41 -19.79
C ILE A 162 1.87 10.51 -19.36
N ALA A 163 1.53 11.41 -20.29
CA ALA A 163 0.46 12.37 -20.16
C ALA A 163 -0.78 11.85 -20.88
N VAL A 164 -1.93 11.92 -20.20
CA VAL A 164 -3.22 11.44 -20.74
C VAL A 164 -4.21 12.61 -20.74
N ASP A 165 -4.75 12.95 -21.90
CA ASP A 165 -5.71 14.02 -22.02
C ASP A 165 -7.12 13.61 -21.56
N SER A 166 -8.07 14.56 -21.57
CA SER A 166 -9.46 14.32 -21.17
C SER A 166 -10.23 13.32 -22.07
N ALA A 167 -9.69 13.02 -23.25
CA ALA A 167 -10.23 12.02 -24.17
C ALA A 167 -9.57 10.62 -23.98
N GLY A 168 -8.68 10.48 -23.02
CA GLY A 168 -7.94 9.23 -22.74
C GLY A 168 -6.77 8.97 -23.70
N ARG A 169 -6.37 9.94 -24.53
CA ARG A 169 -5.24 9.80 -25.44
C ARG A 169 -3.93 10.03 -24.70
N ALA A 170 -3.04 9.04 -24.75
CA ALA A 170 -1.74 9.07 -24.10
C ALA A 170 -0.64 9.58 -25.03
N SER A 171 0.34 10.30 -24.45
CA SER A 171 1.60 10.69 -25.06
C SER A 171 2.71 10.61 -24.04
N ASP A 172 3.96 10.47 -24.47
CA ASP A 172 5.09 10.46 -23.56
C ASP A 172 5.30 11.85 -22.93
N PHE A 173 5.29 11.92 -21.60
CA PHE A 173 5.73 13.10 -20.85
C PHE A 173 7.23 13.08 -20.63
N THR A 174 7.82 11.91 -20.31
CA THR A 174 9.24 11.66 -20.33
C THR A 174 9.56 10.53 -21.29
N ARG A 175 10.79 10.50 -21.83
CA ARG A 175 11.25 9.36 -22.63
C ARG A 175 11.57 8.17 -21.73
N ALA A 176 11.33 6.97 -22.24
CA ALA A 176 11.66 5.73 -21.53
C ALA A 176 13.16 5.69 -21.15
N GLY A 177 13.44 5.51 -19.86
CA GLY A 177 14.79 5.43 -19.31
C GLY A 177 15.62 6.70 -19.42
N SER A 178 15.03 7.87 -19.78
CA SER A 178 15.75 9.15 -19.74
C SER A 178 16.17 9.48 -18.31
N ASP A 179 17.15 10.39 -18.18
CA ASP A 179 17.60 10.91 -16.86
C ASP A 179 18.11 9.82 -15.90
N SER A 180 18.60 8.70 -16.47
CA SER A 180 19.05 7.53 -15.71
C SER A 180 17.95 6.97 -14.78
N THR A 181 16.70 7.01 -15.22
CA THR A 181 15.58 6.45 -14.46
C THR A 181 15.49 4.93 -14.59
N TRP A 182 15.04 4.29 -13.54
CA TRP A 182 14.51 2.93 -13.49
C TRP A 182 12.99 2.97 -13.56
N GLY A 183 12.30 1.98 -12.97
CA GLY A 183 10.85 2.02 -12.87
C GLY A 183 10.38 3.32 -12.17
N ILE A 184 9.40 4.00 -12.74
CA ILE A 184 8.78 5.16 -12.10
C ILE A 184 7.61 4.65 -11.26
N PHE A 185 7.68 4.91 -9.94
CA PHE A 185 6.65 4.50 -8.99
C PHE A 185 5.67 5.65 -8.75
N ALA A 186 5.96 6.59 -7.87
CA ALA A 186 5.05 7.69 -7.60
C ALA A 186 5.18 8.86 -8.57
N VAL A 187 4.09 9.61 -8.71
CA VAL A 187 4.02 10.92 -9.36
C VAL A 187 3.13 11.87 -8.55
N HIS A 188 3.58 13.12 -8.33
CA HIS A 188 2.81 14.13 -7.60
C HIS A 188 2.98 15.51 -8.22
N VAL A 189 1.88 16.19 -8.55
CA VAL A 189 1.91 17.53 -9.14
C VAL A 189 1.95 18.60 -8.04
N ASP A 190 3.02 19.39 -8.02
CA ASP A 190 3.10 20.66 -7.30
C ASP A 190 2.74 21.80 -8.26
N ALA A 191 1.46 22.07 -8.34
CA ALA A 191 0.93 23.08 -9.27
C ALA A 191 1.43 24.49 -8.93
N ALA A 192 1.65 24.81 -7.65
CA ALA A 192 2.11 26.11 -7.21
C ALA A 192 3.54 26.40 -7.69
N ARG A 193 4.39 25.37 -7.76
CA ARG A 193 5.79 25.48 -8.20
C ARG A 193 6.02 25.02 -9.62
N GLN A 194 4.95 24.60 -10.32
CA GLN A 194 4.99 24.05 -11.68
C GLN A 194 5.99 22.90 -11.79
N LEU A 195 5.99 22.00 -10.79
CA LEU A 195 6.82 20.81 -10.76
C LEU A 195 5.95 19.52 -10.78
N LEU A 196 6.50 18.49 -11.39
CA LEU A 196 6.08 17.12 -11.19
C LEU A 196 7.16 16.40 -10.41
N TRP A 197 6.85 15.99 -9.20
CA TRP A 197 7.68 15.11 -8.41
C TRP A 197 7.44 13.65 -8.82
N ALA A 198 8.49 12.86 -8.87
CA ALA A 198 8.40 11.44 -9.17
C ALA A 198 9.45 10.65 -8.40
N THR A 199 9.16 9.39 -8.07
CA THR A 199 10.13 8.45 -7.54
C THR A 199 10.55 7.46 -8.61
N THR A 200 11.81 7.02 -8.55
CA THR A 200 12.32 5.96 -9.42
C THR A 200 13.09 4.94 -8.59
N ALA A 201 12.88 3.65 -8.87
CA ALA A 201 13.58 2.56 -8.20
C ALA A 201 13.93 1.42 -9.17
N ALA A 202 15.11 0.84 -8.96
CA ALA A 202 15.60 -0.30 -9.74
C ALA A 202 15.01 -1.58 -9.17
N THR A 203 13.97 -2.09 -9.83
CA THR A 203 13.30 -3.35 -9.50
C THR A 203 13.26 -4.28 -10.71
N PRO A 204 13.13 -5.60 -10.53
CA PRO A 204 13.03 -6.56 -11.63
C PRO A 204 11.93 -6.23 -12.65
N ALA A 205 10.84 -5.62 -12.24
CA ALA A 205 9.74 -5.24 -13.13
C ALA A 205 10.11 -4.18 -14.18
N ALA A 206 11.17 -3.40 -13.95
CA ALA A 206 11.60 -2.36 -14.88
C ALA A 206 12.32 -2.96 -16.09
N GLN A 207 11.91 -2.61 -17.30
CA GLN A 207 12.55 -3.06 -18.53
C GLN A 207 14.04 -2.72 -18.55
N GLY A 208 14.88 -3.73 -18.83
CA GLY A 208 16.32 -3.56 -18.84
C GLY A 208 16.95 -3.48 -17.43
N TYR A 209 16.23 -3.91 -16.39
CA TYR A 209 16.81 -4.04 -15.05
C TYR A 209 18.06 -4.91 -15.06
N ALA A 210 19.09 -4.46 -14.37
CA ALA A 210 20.29 -5.25 -14.09
C ALA A 210 20.44 -5.42 -12.57
N ARG A 211 20.80 -6.62 -12.12
CA ARG A 211 20.98 -6.91 -10.68
C ARG A 211 21.98 -5.97 -9.99
N ALA A 212 22.96 -5.44 -10.75
CA ALA A 212 23.92 -4.44 -10.26
C ALA A 212 23.26 -3.10 -9.88
N ASP A 213 22.04 -2.83 -10.36
CA ASP A 213 21.28 -1.63 -10.04
C ASP A 213 20.33 -1.83 -8.86
N SER A 214 20.20 -3.07 -8.37
CA SER A 214 19.30 -3.39 -7.24
C SER A 214 19.51 -2.45 -6.06
N GLY A 215 18.40 -1.91 -5.54
CA GLY A 215 18.42 -1.00 -4.41
C GLY A 215 18.78 0.44 -4.73
N ARG A 216 19.00 0.79 -6.01
CA ARG A 216 19.15 2.20 -6.42
C ARG A 216 17.76 2.84 -6.57
N SER A 217 17.65 4.05 -6.05
CA SER A 217 16.40 4.81 -6.08
C SER A 217 16.68 6.30 -5.96
N ALA A 218 15.79 7.15 -6.47
CA ALA A 218 15.89 8.60 -6.36
C ALA A 218 14.52 9.27 -6.36
N LEU A 219 14.45 10.48 -5.78
CA LEU A 219 13.37 11.43 -5.97
C LEU A 219 13.77 12.40 -7.09
N LEU A 220 12.85 12.64 -8.01
CA LEU A 220 13.05 13.46 -9.22
C LEU A 220 12.04 14.61 -9.22
N ALA A 221 12.46 15.78 -9.68
CA ALA A 221 11.57 16.89 -9.98
C ALA A 221 11.68 17.27 -11.45
N TYR A 222 10.56 17.24 -12.15
CA TYR A 222 10.45 17.65 -13.55
C TYR A 222 9.71 18.99 -13.66
N ASP A 223 10.07 19.78 -14.65
CA ASP A 223 9.25 20.89 -15.07
C ASP A 223 7.90 20.37 -15.59
N LEU A 224 6.81 20.83 -14.98
CA LEU A 224 5.46 20.32 -15.25
C LEU A 224 4.99 20.61 -16.68
N ALA A 225 5.52 21.66 -17.33
CA ALA A 225 5.14 22.01 -18.70
C ALA A 225 5.88 21.16 -19.73
N THR A 226 7.18 20.96 -19.53
CA THR A 226 8.11 20.48 -20.55
C THR A 226 8.63 19.06 -20.33
N GLY A 227 8.48 18.49 -19.12
CA GLY A 227 9.06 17.20 -18.75
C GLY A 227 10.59 17.23 -18.59
N VAL A 228 11.21 18.41 -18.56
CA VAL A 228 12.66 18.56 -18.37
C VAL A 228 13.00 18.34 -16.90
N LEU A 229 13.97 17.48 -16.60
CA LEU A 229 14.47 17.24 -15.25
C LEU A 229 15.07 18.51 -14.66
N ARG A 230 14.61 18.90 -13.46
CA ARG A 230 15.07 20.06 -12.70
C ARG A 230 15.94 19.69 -11.53
N ALA A 231 15.62 18.56 -10.85
CA ALA A 231 16.39 18.09 -9.72
C ALA A 231 16.33 16.56 -9.60
N ARG A 232 17.40 16.00 -9.04
CA ARG A 232 17.50 14.62 -8.59
C ARG A 232 18.05 14.62 -7.16
N LEU A 233 17.36 13.95 -6.26
CA LEU A 233 17.74 13.80 -4.87
C LEU A 233 17.86 12.31 -4.54
N ASP A 234 19.06 11.88 -4.16
CA ASP A 234 19.31 10.50 -3.78
C ASP A 234 19.09 10.30 -2.27
N PRO A 235 18.77 9.09 -1.82
CA PRO A 235 18.70 8.74 -0.40
C PRO A 235 20.05 8.96 0.31
N PRO A 236 20.03 9.23 1.63
CA PRO A 236 21.24 9.67 2.35
C PRO A 236 22.30 8.58 2.56
N ASP A 237 21.95 7.28 2.51
CA ASP A 237 22.90 6.17 2.62
C ASP A 237 22.90 5.31 1.34
N PRO A 238 23.80 5.58 0.39
CA PRO A 238 23.86 4.86 -0.88
C PRO A 238 24.29 3.38 -0.76
N ARG A 239 24.73 2.94 0.43
CA ARG A 239 25.09 1.53 0.68
C ARG A 239 23.90 0.68 1.09
N ARG A 240 22.81 1.30 1.47
CA ARG A 240 21.55 0.64 1.80
C ARG A 240 20.71 0.47 0.53
N ALA A 241 19.99 -0.62 0.44
CA ALA A 241 18.98 -0.76 -0.59
C ALA A 241 17.80 0.18 -0.32
N HIS A 242 17.33 0.86 -1.36
CA HIS A 242 16.20 1.78 -1.34
C HIS A 242 15.18 1.42 -2.41
N VAL A 243 13.92 1.56 -2.07
CA VAL A 243 12.78 1.60 -3.00
C VAL A 243 11.92 2.75 -2.54
N LEU A 244 12.23 3.97 -3.04
CA LEU A 244 11.37 5.12 -2.84
C LEU A 244 10.07 4.85 -3.60
N GLY A 245 9.02 4.51 -2.86
CA GLY A 245 7.70 4.17 -3.40
C GLY A 245 6.91 5.45 -3.65
N ASP A 246 6.42 6.05 -2.58
CA ASP A 246 5.36 7.05 -2.63
C ASP A 246 5.76 8.41 -2.08
N ILE A 247 5.02 9.44 -2.50
CA ILE A 247 5.28 10.82 -2.14
C ILE A 247 4.00 11.59 -1.84
N THR A 248 4.14 12.59 -0.97
CA THR A 248 3.19 13.70 -0.85
C THR A 248 3.93 15.01 -0.73
N VAL A 249 3.29 16.10 -1.13
CA VAL A 249 3.89 17.45 -1.13
C VAL A 249 3.03 18.39 -0.30
N GLY A 250 3.64 19.06 0.67
CA GLY A 250 3.01 20.09 1.47
C GLY A 250 2.80 21.40 0.70
N ALA A 251 1.93 22.26 1.20
CA ALA A 251 1.65 23.56 0.61
C ALA A 251 2.91 24.47 0.54
N ASP A 252 3.84 24.31 1.49
CA ASP A 252 5.14 24.98 1.50
C ASP A 252 6.13 24.42 0.46
N GLY A 253 5.82 23.28 -0.18
CA GLY A 253 6.66 22.57 -1.14
C GLY A 253 7.60 21.54 -0.52
N THR A 254 7.45 21.26 0.77
CA THR A 254 8.14 20.13 1.41
C THR A 254 7.61 18.82 0.86
N VAL A 255 8.51 17.96 0.43
CA VAL A 255 8.20 16.63 -0.12
C VAL A 255 8.49 15.57 0.93
N TYR A 256 7.55 14.68 1.18
CA TYR A 256 7.68 13.52 2.05
C TYR A 256 7.69 12.25 1.20
N VAL A 257 8.65 11.37 1.44
CA VAL A 257 8.90 10.19 0.61
C VAL A 257 9.00 8.95 1.48
N SER A 258 8.21 7.93 1.20
CA SER A 258 8.32 6.61 1.83
C SER A 258 9.37 5.76 1.12
N ASP A 259 10.05 4.89 1.88
CA ASP A 259 11.02 3.93 1.37
C ASP A 259 10.67 2.52 1.84
N ALA A 260 10.03 1.76 0.97
CA ALA A 260 9.52 0.44 1.28
C ALA A 260 10.65 -0.58 1.59
N ALA A 261 11.85 -0.40 1.05
CA ALA A 261 12.97 -1.31 1.30
C ALA A 261 13.67 -1.03 2.62
N SER A 262 13.88 0.23 2.99
CA SER A 262 14.57 0.59 4.23
C SER A 262 13.65 0.73 5.44
N GLY A 263 12.34 0.87 5.22
CA GLY A 263 11.37 1.14 6.28
C GLY A 263 11.49 2.54 6.88
N ALA A 264 11.95 3.50 6.07
CA ALA A 264 12.13 4.90 6.43
C ALA A 264 11.09 5.80 5.81
N VAL A 265 10.99 7.02 6.33
CA VAL A 265 10.38 8.16 5.62
C VAL A 265 11.42 9.26 5.52
N TYR A 266 11.58 9.79 4.32
CA TYR A 266 12.48 10.90 4.05
C TYR A 266 11.72 12.19 3.80
N VAL A 267 12.43 13.32 3.88
CA VAL A 267 11.90 14.65 3.63
C VAL A 267 12.88 15.46 2.78
N ALA A 268 12.35 16.25 1.86
CA ALA A 268 13.07 17.28 1.12
C ALA A 268 12.35 18.60 1.25
N THR A 269 12.98 19.61 1.86
CA THR A 269 12.48 20.99 1.89
C THR A 269 12.79 21.70 0.58
N PRO A 270 12.08 22.78 0.22
CA PRO A 270 12.40 23.56 -0.98
C PRO A 270 13.88 23.95 -1.05
N GLY A 271 14.50 23.67 -2.20
CA GLY A 271 15.93 23.93 -2.42
C GLY A 271 16.88 22.88 -1.85
N ALA A 272 16.39 21.81 -1.22
CA ALA A 272 17.22 20.69 -0.76
C ALA A 272 17.97 20.06 -1.95
N ARG A 273 19.21 19.62 -1.68
CA ARG A 273 20.05 18.91 -2.65
C ARG A 273 20.18 17.41 -2.38
N ALA A 274 19.60 16.95 -1.27
CA ALA A 274 19.54 15.55 -0.87
C ALA A 274 18.33 15.33 0.02
N LEU A 275 17.89 14.09 0.12
CA LEU A 275 16.86 13.68 1.08
C LEU A 275 17.43 13.68 2.50
N ALA A 276 16.64 14.11 3.46
CA ALA A 276 16.93 14.03 4.89
C ALA A 276 16.02 12.96 5.54
N VAL A 277 16.50 12.33 6.62
CA VAL A 277 15.70 11.35 7.38
C VAL A 277 14.65 12.08 8.21
N LEU A 278 13.37 11.79 7.96
CA LEU A 278 12.27 12.20 8.85
C LEU A 278 12.02 11.12 9.90
N VAL A 279 11.87 9.86 9.47
CA VAL A 279 11.71 8.69 10.32
C VAL A 279 12.80 7.68 9.96
N PRO A 280 13.54 7.16 10.97
CA PRO A 280 14.69 6.28 10.73
C PRO A 280 14.34 4.98 10.01
N PRO A 281 15.29 4.40 9.26
CA PRO A 281 15.16 3.06 8.69
C PRO A 281 14.82 2.00 9.75
N GLY A 282 13.99 1.02 9.36
CA GLY A 282 13.56 -0.08 10.24
C GLY A 282 12.38 0.28 11.16
N THR A 283 11.90 1.52 11.13
CA THR A 283 10.70 1.92 11.90
C THR A 283 9.45 1.25 11.32
N PHE A 284 9.31 1.28 10.02
CA PHE A 284 8.22 0.63 9.28
C PHE A 284 8.65 -0.72 8.71
N THR A 285 7.67 -1.55 8.36
CA THR A 285 7.92 -2.81 7.64
C THR A 285 7.94 -2.56 6.13
N SER A 286 6.93 -1.86 5.62
CA SER A 286 6.80 -1.50 4.22
C SER A 286 5.94 -0.23 4.12
N PRO A 287 6.53 0.96 4.35
CA PRO A 287 5.79 2.21 4.27
C PRO A 287 5.42 2.50 2.81
N GLN A 288 4.15 2.86 2.62
CA GLN A 288 3.51 3.22 1.36
C GLN A 288 3.09 4.70 1.40
N THR A 289 2.05 5.05 0.68
CA THR A 289 1.64 6.43 0.46
C THR A 289 1.53 7.26 1.75
N PRO A 290 2.28 8.36 1.86
CA PRO A 290 2.10 9.36 2.90
C PRO A 290 0.97 10.33 2.54
N ALA A 291 0.17 10.77 3.55
CA ALA A 291 -0.89 11.76 3.39
C ALA A 291 -0.86 12.80 4.52
N LEU A 292 -0.89 14.08 4.17
CA LEU A 292 -0.86 15.17 5.16
C LEU A 292 -2.23 15.40 5.81
N SER A 293 -2.23 15.75 7.11
CA SER A 293 -3.41 16.33 7.78
C SER A 293 -3.76 17.70 7.18
N ALA A 294 -4.98 18.21 7.44
CA ALA A 294 -5.42 19.49 6.89
C ALA A 294 -4.58 20.69 7.34
N ASP A 295 -4.05 20.62 8.55
CA ASP A 295 -3.18 21.63 9.14
C ASP A 295 -1.69 21.37 8.88
N GLU A 296 -1.39 20.32 8.11
CA GLU A 296 -0.04 19.86 7.77
C GLU A 296 0.90 19.63 8.98
N LYS A 297 0.34 19.39 10.16
CA LYS A 297 1.12 19.08 11.37
C LYS A 297 1.37 17.59 11.56
N ARG A 298 0.62 16.75 10.87
CA ARG A 298 0.72 15.29 10.93
C ARG A 298 0.85 14.70 9.53
N LEU A 299 1.63 13.64 9.46
CA LEU A 299 1.74 12.82 8.27
C LEU A 299 1.22 11.43 8.59
N PHE A 300 0.15 11.02 7.93
CA PHE A 300 -0.30 9.64 7.91
C PHE A 300 0.57 8.86 6.95
N VAL A 301 1.02 7.67 7.34
CA VAL A 301 1.80 6.78 6.48
C VAL A 301 1.17 5.40 6.53
N ALA A 302 0.73 4.90 5.39
CA ALA A 302 0.33 3.51 5.29
C ALA A 302 1.56 2.61 5.46
N ASP A 303 1.50 1.63 6.36
CA ASP A 303 2.43 0.52 6.41
C ASP A 303 1.68 -0.74 5.98
N TYR A 304 2.12 -1.33 4.89
CA TYR A 304 1.42 -2.43 4.24
C TYR A 304 1.15 -3.61 5.16
N ALA A 305 2.06 -3.87 6.10
CA ALA A 305 1.94 -4.97 7.03
C ALA A 305 1.09 -4.66 8.27
N ARG A 306 1.03 -3.38 8.69
CA ARG A 306 0.50 -3.03 10.01
C ARG A 306 -0.73 -2.11 9.97
N GLY A 307 -0.88 -1.31 8.92
CA GLY A 307 -1.97 -0.34 8.81
C GLY A 307 -1.47 1.09 8.71
N VAL A 308 -2.05 2.06 9.42
CA VAL A 308 -1.71 3.47 9.22
C VAL A 308 -1.03 4.05 10.46
N ALA A 309 0.18 4.55 10.29
CA ALA A 309 0.90 5.33 11.29
C ALA A 309 0.58 6.83 11.18
N VAL A 310 0.77 7.54 12.27
CA VAL A 310 0.68 9.00 12.37
C VAL A 310 2.00 9.53 12.87
N ILE A 311 2.65 10.36 12.08
CA ILE A 311 3.89 11.05 12.45
C ILE A 311 3.52 12.49 12.81
N ASP A 312 3.85 12.92 14.02
CA ASP A 312 3.82 14.33 14.40
C ASP A 312 5.05 15.02 13.80
N LEU A 313 4.83 15.97 12.89
CA LEU A 313 5.91 16.60 12.12
C LEU A 313 6.80 17.52 12.96
N SER A 314 6.33 17.99 14.13
CA SER A 314 7.11 18.82 15.02
C SER A 314 8.06 18.02 15.91
N SER A 315 7.57 16.94 16.51
CA SER A 315 8.35 16.07 17.41
C SER A 315 9.01 14.89 16.70
N ARG A 316 8.56 14.56 15.48
CA ARG A 316 8.88 13.35 14.72
C ARG A 316 8.45 12.05 15.42
N GLY A 317 7.57 12.17 16.42
CA GLY A 317 7.01 11.03 17.12
C GLY A 317 6.09 10.21 16.21
N VAL A 318 6.21 8.88 16.26
CA VAL A 318 5.39 7.95 15.49
C VAL A 318 4.40 7.26 16.42
N SER A 319 3.13 7.30 16.06
CA SER A 319 2.05 6.56 16.69
C SER A 319 1.24 5.82 15.63
N TRP A 320 0.29 4.98 16.03
CA TRP A 320 -0.53 4.20 15.11
C TRP A 320 -2.00 4.54 15.30
N LEU A 321 -2.76 4.62 14.19
CA LEU A 321 -4.21 4.80 14.27
C LEU A 321 -4.86 3.60 14.97
N GLY A 322 -5.55 3.85 16.06
CA GLY A 322 -6.45 2.87 16.65
C GLY A 322 -7.65 2.63 15.72
N HIS A 323 -8.18 1.41 15.72
CA HIS A 323 -9.39 1.09 14.95
C HIS A 323 -10.21 -0.02 15.62
N PRO A 324 -11.53 -0.13 15.36
CA PRO A 324 -12.34 -1.22 15.85
C PRO A 324 -11.97 -2.55 15.17
N GLY A 325 -12.33 -3.67 15.79
CA GLY A 325 -11.95 -5.01 15.33
C GLY A 325 -12.52 -5.43 13.97
N ASN A 326 -13.52 -4.73 13.47
CA ASN A 326 -14.13 -4.95 12.15
C ASN A 326 -13.55 -4.06 11.05
N VAL A 327 -12.47 -3.33 11.31
CA VAL A 327 -11.77 -2.50 10.33
C VAL A 327 -10.38 -3.05 10.10
N ALA A 328 -10.00 -3.23 8.85
CA ALA A 328 -8.63 -3.59 8.45
C ALA A 328 -7.98 -2.40 7.73
N LEU A 329 -6.83 -1.96 8.23
CA LEU A 329 -6.00 -0.90 7.63
C LEU A 329 -4.72 -1.46 7.00
N ALA A 330 -4.33 -2.69 7.30
CA ALA A 330 -3.22 -3.38 6.63
C ALA A 330 -3.54 -3.68 5.17
N GLY A 331 -2.51 -3.86 4.34
CA GLY A 331 -2.64 -4.04 2.91
C GLY A 331 -3.01 -2.77 2.15
N THR A 332 -2.89 -1.60 2.80
CA THR A 332 -3.08 -0.29 2.18
C THR A 332 -1.83 0.11 1.41
N ASP A 333 -2.01 0.38 0.14
CA ASP A 333 -1.03 0.90 -0.80
C ASP A 333 -1.24 2.42 -0.98
N GLY A 334 -2.25 2.84 -1.74
CA GLY A 334 -2.64 4.23 -1.86
C GLY A 334 -3.39 4.76 -0.63
N LEU A 335 -2.97 5.94 -0.10
CA LEU A 335 -3.62 6.59 1.04
C LEU A 335 -3.84 8.08 0.78
N TYR A 336 -5.06 8.57 0.94
CA TYR A 336 -5.44 9.95 0.66
C TYR A 336 -6.34 10.50 1.75
N ARG A 337 -6.21 11.78 2.07
CA ARG A 337 -7.09 12.44 3.03
C ARG A 337 -8.23 13.19 2.31
N VAL A 338 -9.44 12.99 2.78
CA VAL A 338 -10.65 13.70 2.31
C VAL A 338 -11.46 14.19 3.51
N GLY A 339 -11.37 15.48 3.80
CA GLY A 339 -11.99 16.02 5.00
C GLY A 339 -11.43 15.37 6.27
N ASN A 340 -12.29 14.78 7.08
CA ASN A 340 -11.95 13.99 8.27
C ASN A 340 -11.90 12.47 7.99
N THR A 341 -11.74 12.07 6.74
CA THR A 341 -11.63 10.67 6.36
C THR A 341 -10.32 10.37 5.66
N LEU A 342 -9.87 9.11 5.74
CA LEU A 342 -8.83 8.55 4.90
C LEU A 342 -9.47 7.66 3.84
N LEU A 343 -9.03 7.84 2.60
CA LEU A 343 -9.36 6.98 1.48
C LEU A 343 -8.17 6.06 1.24
N ALA A 344 -8.39 4.76 1.30
CA ALA A 344 -7.35 3.74 1.20
C ALA A 344 -7.61 2.83 -0.01
N VAL A 345 -6.61 2.65 -0.85
CA VAL A 345 -6.59 1.60 -1.87
C VAL A 345 -5.85 0.40 -1.26
N GLN A 346 -6.56 -0.72 -1.14
CA GLN A 346 -6.04 -1.92 -0.51
C GLN A 346 -5.89 -3.04 -1.56
N ASN A 347 -4.66 -3.26 -2.01
CA ASN A 347 -4.28 -4.37 -2.89
C ASN A 347 -3.62 -5.53 -2.12
N GLY A 348 -3.27 -5.33 -0.85
CA GLY A 348 -2.79 -6.38 0.05
C GLY A 348 -3.90 -7.17 0.75
N THR A 349 -5.13 -7.09 0.28
CA THR A 349 -6.29 -7.79 0.85
C THR A 349 -6.98 -8.65 -0.20
N THR A 350 -7.72 -9.64 0.26
CA THR A 350 -8.65 -10.38 -0.60
C THR A 350 -10.08 -10.16 -0.08
N PRO A 351 -10.97 -9.60 -0.92
CA PRO A 351 -10.70 -9.02 -2.24
C PRO A 351 -9.96 -7.67 -2.14
N ASN A 352 -9.29 -7.28 -3.25
CA ASN A 352 -8.79 -5.92 -3.42
C ASN A 352 -9.95 -4.92 -3.35
N ARG A 353 -9.71 -3.74 -2.75
CA ARG A 353 -10.79 -2.79 -2.48
C ARG A 353 -10.32 -1.35 -2.32
N VAL A 354 -11.27 -0.42 -2.43
CA VAL A 354 -11.14 0.98 -2.02
C VAL A 354 -12.03 1.21 -0.82
N VAL A 355 -11.46 1.73 0.26
CA VAL A 355 -12.13 1.92 1.56
C VAL A 355 -12.03 3.37 1.98
N ARG A 356 -13.10 3.91 2.55
CA ARG A 356 -13.11 5.23 3.19
C ARG A 356 -13.27 5.05 4.68
N ALA A 357 -12.27 5.47 5.45
CA ALA A 357 -12.21 5.34 6.91
C ALA A 357 -12.48 6.71 7.58
N LEU A 358 -13.46 6.77 8.47
CA LEU A 358 -13.80 7.96 9.24
C LEU A 358 -12.87 8.09 10.44
N LEU A 359 -12.23 9.25 10.59
CA LEU A 359 -11.37 9.56 11.72
C LEU A 359 -12.14 10.25 12.85
N ASP A 360 -11.68 10.07 14.07
CA ASP A 360 -12.06 10.93 15.19
C ASP A 360 -11.51 12.36 15.00
N THR A 361 -12.02 13.31 15.76
CA THR A 361 -11.58 14.72 15.67
C THR A 361 -10.12 14.93 16.05
N ALA A 362 -9.58 14.05 16.90
CA ALA A 362 -8.16 14.06 17.28
C ALA A 362 -7.25 13.42 16.23
N MET A 363 -7.82 12.78 15.20
CA MET A 363 -7.08 12.03 14.16
C MET A 363 -6.16 10.95 14.74
N THR A 364 -6.62 10.27 15.79
CA THR A 364 -5.87 9.21 16.48
C THR A 364 -6.53 7.84 16.31
N ARG A 365 -7.80 7.81 15.84
CA ARG A 365 -8.56 6.58 15.68
C ARG A 365 -9.45 6.63 14.44
N VAL A 366 -9.60 5.48 13.81
CA VAL A 366 -10.70 5.22 12.88
C VAL A 366 -11.93 4.83 13.69
N LEU A 367 -13.05 5.48 13.41
CA LEU A 367 -14.34 5.22 14.06
C LEU A 367 -15.15 4.19 13.28
N ASP A 368 -15.12 4.27 11.95
CA ASP A 368 -15.85 3.41 11.01
C ASP A 368 -15.14 3.36 9.66
N ALA A 369 -15.46 2.36 8.85
CA ALA A 369 -14.93 2.24 7.50
C ALA A 369 -16.00 1.72 6.53
N GLN A 370 -16.07 2.34 5.36
CA GLN A 370 -16.99 1.99 4.28
C GLN A 370 -16.23 1.50 3.06
N VAL A 371 -16.59 0.33 2.53
CA VAL A 371 -16.11 -0.15 1.24
C VAL A 371 -16.81 0.61 0.11
N LEU A 372 -16.04 1.27 -0.74
CA LEU A 372 -16.53 2.04 -1.90
C LEU A 372 -16.48 1.23 -3.19
N GLU A 373 -15.40 0.49 -3.38
CA GLU A 373 -15.19 -0.44 -4.50
C GLU A 373 -14.59 -1.73 -3.97
N ARG A 374 -14.96 -2.89 -4.52
CA ARG A 374 -14.45 -4.19 -4.09
C ARG A 374 -14.61 -5.23 -5.17
N ALA A 375 -13.60 -6.09 -5.31
CA ALA A 375 -13.58 -7.27 -6.17
C ALA A 375 -13.74 -6.98 -7.67
N LYS A 376 -13.44 -8.00 -8.49
CA LYS A 376 -13.63 -7.95 -9.94
C LYS A 376 -15.12 -7.86 -10.29
N PRO A 377 -15.50 -7.15 -11.37
CA PRO A 377 -14.63 -6.48 -12.33
C PRO A 377 -14.19 -5.06 -11.93
N ALA A 378 -14.69 -4.52 -10.81
CA ALA A 378 -14.44 -3.14 -10.43
C ALA A 378 -12.97 -2.88 -10.07
N VAL A 379 -12.36 -3.82 -9.33
CA VAL A 379 -10.98 -3.71 -8.83
C VAL A 379 -10.27 -5.04 -9.01
N SER A 380 -9.21 -5.09 -9.82
CA SER A 380 -8.45 -6.33 -10.04
C SER A 380 -7.09 -6.33 -9.34
N ASP A 381 -6.25 -5.35 -9.62
CA ASP A 381 -4.94 -5.12 -9.03
C ASP A 381 -4.71 -3.60 -8.89
N PRO A 382 -5.48 -2.92 -8.02
CA PRO A 382 -5.43 -1.48 -7.89
C PRO A 382 -4.12 -1.05 -7.22
N THR A 383 -3.67 0.17 -7.56
CA THR A 383 -2.50 0.78 -6.95
C THR A 383 -2.85 2.14 -6.36
N HIS A 384 -2.59 3.21 -7.08
CA HIS A 384 -2.72 4.57 -6.57
C HIS A 384 -3.80 5.38 -7.29
N GLY A 385 -4.01 6.61 -6.81
CA GLY A 385 -5.01 7.50 -7.38
C GLY A 385 -4.75 8.97 -7.11
N VAL A 386 -5.65 9.81 -7.59
CA VAL A 386 -5.62 11.26 -7.38
C VAL A 386 -7.02 11.81 -7.16
N ILE A 387 -7.15 12.79 -6.26
CA ILE A 387 -8.40 13.50 -6.02
C ILE A 387 -8.43 14.76 -6.87
N VAL A 388 -9.47 14.90 -7.71
CA VAL A 388 -9.71 16.07 -8.55
C VAL A 388 -11.10 16.60 -8.23
N GLY A 389 -11.17 17.71 -7.52
CA GLY A 389 -12.43 18.22 -6.98
C GLY A 389 -13.05 17.24 -5.96
N ASP A 390 -14.24 16.77 -6.26
CA ASP A 390 -14.99 15.78 -5.49
C ASP A 390 -14.85 14.34 -6.03
N THR A 391 -13.97 14.12 -6.99
CA THR A 391 -13.83 12.85 -7.68
C THR A 391 -12.46 12.23 -7.41
N PHE A 392 -12.44 10.97 -7.01
CA PHE A 392 -11.24 10.15 -6.91
C PHE A 392 -11.06 9.35 -8.19
N TYR A 393 -9.95 9.58 -8.87
CA TYR A 393 -9.48 8.78 -10.01
C TYR A 393 -8.42 7.82 -9.50
N PHE A 394 -8.53 6.54 -9.82
CA PHE A 394 -7.57 5.54 -9.34
C PHE A 394 -7.31 4.47 -10.40
N ILE A 395 -6.12 3.94 -10.39
CA ILE A 395 -5.72 2.80 -11.20
C ILE A 395 -6.39 1.57 -10.58
N ALA A 396 -7.37 1.02 -11.26
CA ALA A 396 -8.14 -0.14 -10.78
C ALA A 396 -7.61 -1.46 -11.35
N ARG A 397 -6.88 -1.36 -12.46
CA ARG A 397 -6.08 -2.42 -13.05
C ARG A 397 -4.75 -1.81 -13.47
N SER A 398 -3.67 -2.31 -12.93
CA SER A 398 -2.32 -1.78 -13.11
C SER A 398 -1.46 -2.63 -14.06
N GLY A 399 -1.68 -3.94 -14.06
CA GLY A 399 -0.87 -4.93 -14.76
C GLY A 399 0.21 -5.57 -13.88
N TRP A 400 0.23 -5.29 -12.58
CA TRP A 400 1.13 -5.95 -11.62
C TRP A 400 0.87 -7.44 -11.48
N ASP A 401 -0.38 -7.88 -11.61
CA ASP A 401 -0.76 -9.29 -11.57
C ASP A 401 -0.12 -10.15 -12.68
N ARG A 402 0.47 -9.52 -13.70
CA ARG A 402 1.21 -10.15 -14.79
C ARG A 402 2.72 -10.17 -14.57
N VAL A 403 3.24 -9.47 -13.57
CA VAL A 403 4.67 -9.38 -13.27
C VAL A 403 5.10 -10.54 -12.40
N HIS A 404 6.11 -11.30 -12.83
CA HIS A 404 6.70 -12.39 -12.06
C HIS A 404 7.89 -11.92 -11.20
N GLU A 405 8.28 -12.72 -10.22
CA GLU A 405 9.40 -12.41 -9.29
C GLU A 405 10.73 -12.17 -10.01
N ASP A 406 10.95 -12.82 -11.16
CA ASP A 406 12.14 -12.64 -11.99
C ASP A 406 12.08 -11.40 -12.90
N GLY A 407 10.98 -10.65 -12.84
CA GLY A 407 10.70 -9.46 -13.64
C GLY A 407 10.17 -9.73 -15.04
N THR A 408 9.93 -11.00 -15.40
CA THR A 408 9.22 -11.30 -16.64
C THR A 408 7.75 -10.91 -16.52
N ILE A 409 7.14 -10.55 -17.66
CA ILE A 409 5.73 -10.15 -17.71
C ILE A 409 4.98 -11.13 -18.60
N THR A 410 3.91 -11.71 -18.08
CA THR A 410 2.97 -12.49 -18.89
C THR A 410 2.39 -11.59 -19.98
N PRO A 411 2.38 -12.02 -21.27
CA PRO A 411 1.78 -11.25 -22.34
C PRO A 411 0.34 -10.83 -22.02
N ALA A 412 -0.01 -9.58 -22.35
CA ALA A 412 -1.34 -9.04 -22.09
C ALA A 412 -2.39 -9.73 -22.97
N GLY A 413 -3.51 -10.11 -22.35
CA GLY A 413 -4.75 -10.43 -23.06
C GLY A 413 -5.52 -9.19 -23.48
N ALA A 414 -6.65 -9.37 -24.13
CA ALA A 414 -7.47 -8.27 -24.64
C ALA A 414 -8.00 -7.33 -23.53
N ASP A 415 -8.20 -7.86 -22.34
CA ASP A 415 -8.78 -7.15 -21.19
C ASP A 415 -7.78 -6.69 -20.14
N ASP A 416 -6.46 -6.85 -20.40
CA ASP A 416 -5.41 -6.58 -19.41
C ASP A 416 -4.85 -5.16 -19.45
N ALA A 417 -5.34 -4.32 -20.36
CA ALA A 417 -4.91 -2.93 -20.45
C ALA A 417 -5.19 -2.18 -19.12
N PRO A 418 -4.22 -1.35 -18.64
CA PRO A 418 -4.42 -0.61 -17.40
C PRO A 418 -5.65 0.28 -17.47
N GLN A 419 -6.47 0.24 -16.41
CA GLN A 419 -7.76 0.91 -16.36
C GLN A 419 -7.82 1.88 -15.20
N ILE A 420 -8.19 3.11 -15.51
CA ILE A 420 -8.48 4.14 -14.53
C ILE A 420 -9.98 4.22 -14.32
N ARG A 421 -10.40 4.15 -13.06
CA ARG A 421 -11.78 4.36 -12.64
C ARG A 421 -11.92 5.69 -11.93
N ARG A 422 -13.15 6.22 -11.89
CA ARG A 422 -13.52 7.42 -11.15
C ARG A 422 -14.64 7.12 -10.17
N LEU A 423 -14.55 7.71 -8.99
CA LEU A 423 -15.50 7.54 -7.91
C LEU A 423 -15.83 8.91 -7.33
N THR A 424 -17.10 9.31 -7.31
CA THR A 424 -17.52 10.55 -6.67
C THR A 424 -17.49 10.40 -5.14
N LEU A 425 -16.79 11.29 -4.48
CA LEU A 425 -16.62 11.32 -3.03
C LEU A 425 -17.74 12.14 -2.38
N LEU A 426 -18.91 11.52 -2.20
CA LEU A 426 -20.01 12.14 -1.47
C LEU A 426 -19.61 12.40 -0.01
N ALA A 427 -20.36 13.23 0.71
CA ALA A 427 -20.18 13.38 2.15
C ALA A 427 -20.25 12.00 2.83
N TYR A 428 -19.46 11.80 3.89
CA TYR A 428 -19.55 10.57 4.68
C TYR A 428 -20.92 10.55 5.34
N PRO A 429 -21.69 9.43 5.23
CA PRO A 429 -23.05 9.36 5.74
C PRO A 429 -23.13 9.57 7.27
#